data_8f04e387f6b95112f5f3662cc8651892
#
_entry.id   8f04e387f6b95112f5f3662cc8651892
#
_cell.length_a   1.000
_cell.length_b   1.000
_cell.length_c   1.000
_cell.angle_alpha   90.00
_cell.angle_beta   90.00
_cell.angle_gamma   90.00
#
_symmetry.space_group_name_H-M   'P 1'
#
loop_
_entity.id
_entity.type
_entity.pdbx_description
1 polymer ?
#
loop_
_entity_poly.entity_id
_entity_poly.type
_entity_poly.pdbx_seq_one_letter_code
_entity_poly.pdbx_strand_id
1 'polypeptide(L)'
;MLKVNNLQVYYGGIHALRGVSIEVNQGEIVTIIGSNGAGKSTLLNAISGFLKYKEGEVLYHNTKLPLNPSKIVKLGISHIPEGRLIFANLSVRDNLLMGSYLRKDKVKIHEDLENTYTLFPRLKEREKQIAGTLSGGEQQMLAIGRGLMSSPEIILLDEPSLGLAPLLVKTVFDIIADIRKMGKTLLLVEQNAYKALSIADRAYVLEQGKITLEGSAKEISANPKIREAYLGSKK
;
A
#
# COMPACT_ATOMS: atom_id res chain seq x y z
N MET A 1 8.07 13.97 -1.34
CA MET A 1 6.86 13.78 -0.52
C MET A 1 7.13 12.94 0.72
N LEU A 2 7.45 11.65 0.61
CA LEU A 2 7.84 10.76 1.70
C LEU A 2 9.31 10.37 1.55
N LYS A 3 10.09 10.46 2.65
CA LYS A 3 11.49 10.01 2.70
C LYS A 3 11.70 9.14 3.92
N VAL A 4 12.39 8.06 3.74
CA VAL A 4 12.87 7.17 4.80
C VAL A 4 14.38 7.20 4.76
N ASN A 5 15.02 7.55 5.87
CA ASN A 5 16.46 7.70 5.95
C ASN A 5 17.05 6.73 6.98
N ASN A 6 17.88 5.80 6.53
CA ASN A 6 18.66 4.86 7.35
C ASN A 6 17.84 4.15 8.44
N LEU A 7 16.65 3.65 8.06
CA LEU A 7 15.70 3.08 9.02
C LEU A 7 16.18 1.73 9.54
N GLN A 8 16.28 1.60 10.87
CA GLN A 8 16.69 0.37 11.53
C GLN A 8 15.58 -0.15 12.45
N VAL A 9 15.13 -1.37 12.19
CA VAL A 9 14.03 -2.01 12.92
C VAL A 9 14.46 -3.36 13.43
N TYR A 10 14.10 -3.64 14.68
CA TYR A 10 14.41 -4.90 15.38
C TYR A 10 13.15 -5.54 15.95
N TYR A 11 13.05 -6.86 15.85
CA TYR A 11 12.11 -7.70 16.59
C TYR A 11 12.91 -8.55 17.59
N GLY A 12 13.01 -8.10 18.82
CA GLY A 12 13.93 -8.72 19.78
C GLY A 12 15.38 -8.71 19.27
N GLY A 13 15.96 -9.88 19.07
CA GLY A 13 17.31 -10.04 18.51
C GLY A 13 17.39 -10.02 16.99
N ILE A 14 16.25 -10.00 16.27
CA ILE A 14 16.23 -10.05 14.81
C ILE A 14 16.30 -8.64 14.25
N HIS A 15 17.34 -8.34 13.46
CA HIS A 15 17.50 -7.08 12.75
C HIS A 15 16.74 -7.13 11.40
N ALA A 16 15.49 -6.69 11.41
CA ALA A 16 14.57 -6.82 10.29
C ALA A 16 14.78 -5.78 9.18
N LEU A 17 15.07 -4.51 9.54
CA LEU A 17 15.52 -3.48 8.58
C LEU A 17 16.88 -2.96 9.00
N ARG A 18 17.81 -2.93 8.04
CA ARG A 18 19.24 -2.72 8.27
C ARG A 18 19.73 -1.46 7.54
N GLY A 19 19.17 -0.30 7.92
CA GLY A 19 19.53 0.99 7.33
C GLY A 19 18.82 1.24 6.00
N VAL A 20 17.51 0.95 5.92
CA VAL A 20 16.72 1.15 4.71
C VAL A 20 16.50 2.65 4.47
N SER A 21 16.79 3.09 3.23
CA SER A 21 16.50 4.43 2.74
C SER A 21 15.71 4.33 1.44
N ILE A 22 14.58 5.05 1.36
CA ILE A 22 13.74 5.15 0.15
C ILE A 22 13.15 6.55 0.06
N GLU A 23 12.77 6.94 -1.15
CA GLU A 23 12.07 8.19 -1.42
C GLU A 23 10.87 7.95 -2.34
N VAL A 24 9.73 8.61 -2.01
CA VAL A 24 8.52 8.61 -2.83
C VAL A 24 8.17 10.05 -3.14
N ASN A 25 8.10 10.40 -4.43
CA ASN A 25 7.70 11.73 -4.88
C ASN A 25 6.18 11.80 -5.07
N GLN A 26 5.65 13.01 -5.14
CA GLN A 26 4.22 13.22 -5.32
C GLN A 26 3.76 12.73 -6.71
N GLY A 27 2.64 12.01 -6.77
CA GLY A 27 2.01 11.55 -7.99
C GLY A 27 2.66 10.34 -8.65
N GLU A 28 3.70 9.72 -8.03
CA GLU A 28 4.31 8.50 -8.56
C GLU A 28 3.79 7.22 -7.87
N ILE A 29 3.91 6.10 -8.56
CA ILE A 29 3.83 4.77 -7.99
C ILE A 29 5.26 4.28 -7.77
N VAL A 30 5.64 4.11 -6.52
CA VAL A 30 6.90 3.44 -6.13
C VAL A 30 6.57 2.03 -5.68
N THR A 31 7.28 1.03 -6.17
CA THR A 31 7.13 -0.34 -5.68
C THR A 31 8.38 -0.83 -4.94
N ILE A 32 8.15 -1.61 -3.89
CA ILE A 32 9.20 -2.36 -3.20
C ILE A 32 8.96 -3.84 -3.44
N ILE A 33 9.87 -4.46 -4.16
CA ILE A 33 9.84 -5.89 -4.45
C ILE A 33 10.87 -6.63 -3.59
N GLY A 34 10.58 -7.89 -3.27
CA GLY A 34 11.46 -8.73 -2.47
C GLY A 34 10.77 -10.01 -2.04
N SER A 35 11.54 -11.00 -1.63
CA SER A 35 11.03 -12.28 -1.12
C SER A 35 10.26 -12.11 0.19
N ASN A 36 9.52 -13.16 0.60
CA ASN A 36 8.90 -13.20 1.91
C ASN A 36 9.97 -13.13 2.99
N GLY A 37 9.70 -12.34 4.04
CA GLY A 37 10.66 -12.10 5.11
C GLY A 37 11.74 -11.06 4.79
N ALA A 38 11.77 -10.45 3.60
CA ALA A 38 12.74 -9.42 3.25
C ALA A 38 12.63 -8.13 4.09
N GLY A 39 11.49 -7.90 4.77
CA GLY A 39 11.22 -6.71 5.58
C GLY A 39 10.21 -5.73 4.99
N LYS A 40 9.50 -6.10 3.92
CA LYS A 40 8.56 -5.23 3.19
C LYS A 40 7.45 -4.68 4.09
N SER A 41 6.65 -5.55 4.71
CA SER A 41 5.56 -5.14 5.63
C SER A 41 6.11 -4.45 6.89
N THR A 42 7.31 -4.83 7.34
CA THR A 42 8.01 -4.14 8.43
C THR A 42 8.25 -2.67 8.11
N LEU A 43 8.66 -2.37 6.86
CA LEU A 43 8.88 -1.00 6.41
C LEU A 43 7.58 -0.20 6.40
N LEU A 44 6.49 -0.75 5.83
CA LEU A 44 5.18 -0.08 5.83
C LEU A 44 4.64 0.13 7.24
N ASN A 45 4.79 -0.85 8.14
CA ASN A 45 4.38 -0.74 9.54
C ASN A 45 5.19 0.33 10.30
N ALA A 46 6.48 0.49 9.98
CA ALA A 46 7.30 1.55 10.56
C ALA A 46 6.88 2.94 10.04
N ILE A 47 6.61 3.09 8.73
CA ILE A 47 6.13 4.34 8.14
C ILE A 47 4.77 4.73 8.71
N SER A 48 3.86 3.78 8.88
CA SER A 48 2.50 4.03 9.40
C SER A 48 2.41 4.14 10.92
N GLY A 49 3.54 4.02 11.63
CA GLY A 49 3.63 4.20 13.08
C GLY A 49 3.10 3.03 13.91
N PHE A 50 2.76 1.90 13.28
CA PHE A 50 2.42 0.65 13.99
C PHE A 50 3.64 -0.01 14.64
N LEU A 51 4.82 0.26 14.09
CA LEU A 51 6.08 -0.31 14.57
C LEU A 51 7.08 0.79 14.87
N LYS A 52 7.71 0.71 16.05
CA LYS A 52 8.80 1.63 16.43
C LYS A 52 10.10 1.18 15.76
N TYR A 53 10.87 2.14 15.28
CA TYR A 53 12.23 1.93 14.78
C TYR A 53 13.26 2.42 15.81
N LYS A 54 14.46 1.84 15.79
CA LYS A 54 15.52 2.15 16.75
C LYS A 54 16.34 3.37 16.30
N GLU A 55 16.65 3.42 15.02
CA GLU A 55 17.47 4.46 14.40
C GLU A 55 16.88 4.87 13.04
N GLY A 56 17.32 6.02 12.54
CA GLY A 56 16.83 6.61 11.33
C GLY A 56 15.63 7.54 11.54
N GLU A 57 14.99 7.89 10.46
CA GLU A 57 13.83 8.79 10.48
C GLU A 57 12.92 8.56 9.28
N VAL A 58 11.66 8.91 9.44
CA VAL A 58 10.67 8.99 8.36
C VAL A 58 10.17 10.42 8.28
N LEU A 59 10.34 11.04 7.11
CA LEU A 59 9.92 12.40 6.82
C LEU A 59 8.76 12.41 5.84
N TYR A 60 7.76 13.21 6.11
CA TYR A 60 6.64 13.49 5.22
C TYR A 60 6.52 15.00 5.02
N HIS A 61 6.58 15.47 3.78
CA HIS A 61 6.74 16.90 3.46
C HIS A 61 7.84 17.57 4.27
N ASN A 62 9.01 16.89 4.36
CA ASN A 62 10.21 17.31 5.12
C ASN A 62 9.98 17.45 6.64
N THR A 63 8.85 16.97 7.16
CA THR A 63 8.56 16.97 8.60
C THR A 63 8.60 15.53 9.13
N LYS A 64 9.26 15.30 10.26
CA LYS A 64 9.36 13.97 10.88
C LYS A 64 7.99 13.47 11.28
N LEU A 65 7.66 12.24 10.84
CA LEU A 65 6.41 11.59 11.20
C LEU A 65 6.34 11.25 12.68
N PRO A 66 5.18 11.45 13.32
CA PRO A 66 4.95 10.99 14.69
C PRO A 66 4.81 9.45 14.70
N LEU A 67 5.26 8.80 15.78
CA LEU A 67 5.04 7.36 16.00
C LEU A 67 3.62 7.10 16.54
N ASN A 68 2.61 7.57 15.82
CA ASN A 68 1.20 7.43 16.20
C ASN A 68 0.33 7.28 14.95
N PRO A 69 -0.27 6.11 14.71
CA PRO A 69 -1.05 5.83 13.50
C PRO A 69 -2.19 6.84 13.23
N SER A 70 -2.96 7.20 14.27
CA SER A 70 -4.06 8.16 14.10
C SER A 70 -3.60 9.55 13.66
N LYS A 71 -2.43 10.00 14.13
CA LYS A 71 -1.84 11.27 13.69
C LYS A 71 -1.33 11.15 12.25
N ILE A 72 -0.75 10.02 11.87
CA ILE A 72 -0.24 9.76 10.52
C ILE A 72 -1.37 9.76 9.50
N VAL A 73 -2.52 9.12 9.81
CA VAL A 73 -3.71 9.17 8.94
C VAL A 73 -4.21 10.59 8.75
N LYS A 74 -4.22 11.42 9.82
CA LYS A 74 -4.61 12.84 9.73
C LYS A 74 -3.68 13.69 8.86
N LEU A 75 -2.43 13.27 8.69
CA LEU A 75 -1.46 13.91 7.79
C LEU A 75 -1.65 13.49 6.31
N GLY A 76 -2.59 12.59 6.01
CA GLY A 76 -2.87 12.16 4.64
C GLY A 76 -2.15 10.89 4.20
N ILE A 77 -1.69 10.06 5.14
CA ILE A 77 -1.08 8.75 4.84
C ILE A 77 -2.07 7.65 5.21
N SER A 78 -2.52 6.87 4.23
CA SER A 78 -3.37 5.69 4.46
C SER A 78 -2.55 4.41 4.27
N HIS A 79 -2.69 3.46 5.19
CA HIS A 79 -2.07 2.14 5.10
C HIS A 79 -3.14 1.06 4.96
N ILE A 80 -3.04 0.29 3.89
CA ILE A 80 -3.88 -0.87 3.60
C ILE A 80 -2.99 -2.10 3.80
N PRO A 81 -3.06 -2.75 4.96
CA PRO A 81 -2.20 -3.87 5.31
C PRO A 81 -2.62 -5.15 4.58
N GLU A 82 -1.71 -6.12 4.57
CA GLU A 82 -1.98 -7.50 4.15
C GLU A 82 -3.17 -8.09 4.91
N GLY A 83 -3.89 -9.03 4.28
CA GLY A 83 -4.99 -9.76 4.93
C GLY A 83 -6.32 -9.01 4.94
N ARG A 84 -6.46 -7.89 4.18
CA ARG A 84 -7.69 -7.11 3.96
C ARG A 84 -8.21 -6.41 5.22
N LEU A 85 -8.20 -7.04 6.38
CA LEU A 85 -8.61 -6.54 7.70
C LEU A 85 -9.93 -5.74 7.68
N ILE A 86 -10.95 -6.28 7.01
CA ILE A 86 -12.29 -5.68 6.97
C ILE A 86 -13.03 -5.94 8.29
N PHE A 87 -14.00 -5.09 8.61
CA PHE A 87 -14.94 -5.32 9.70
C PHE A 87 -16.03 -6.29 9.23
N ALA A 88 -15.82 -7.60 9.43
CA ALA A 88 -16.64 -8.66 8.86
C ALA A 88 -18.14 -8.57 9.22
N ASN A 89 -18.47 -8.04 10.39
CA ASN A 89 -19.86 -7.93 10.90
C ASN A 89 -20.53 -6.60 10.52
N LEU A 90 -19.85 -5.68 9.85
CA LEU A 90 -20.42 -4.44 9.35
C LEU A 90 -20.86 -4.59 7.89
N SER A 91 -21.77 -3.73 7.45
CA SER A 91 -22.12 -3.63 6.03
C SER A 91 -20.94 -3.11 5.21
N VAL A 92 -20.99 -3.30 3.89
CA VAL A 92 -20.02 -2.70 2.95
C VAL A 92 -19.95 -1.19 3.15
N ARG A 93 -21.12 -0.53 3.18
CA ARG A 93 -21.23 0.93 3.38
C ARG A 93 -20.59 1.37 4.71
N ASP A 94 -20.89 0.67 5.81
CA ASP A 94 -20.34 1.03 7.11
C ASP A 94 -18.81 0.81 7.16
N ASN A 95 -18.31 -0.26 6.53
CA ASN A 95 -16.86 -0.46 6.37
C ASN A 95 -16.20 0.73 5.66
N LEU A 96 -16.78 1.22 4.57
CA LEU A 96 -16.25 2.38 3.85
C LEU A 96 -16.26 3.61 4.76
N LEU A 97 -17.38 3.90 5.41
CA LEU A 97 -17.52 5.05 6.32
C LEU A 97 -16.54 5.01 7.51
N MET A 98 -16.19 3.83 8.01
CA MET A 98 -15.14 3.69 9.03
C MET A 98 -13.79 4.25 8.57
N GLY A 99 -13.48 4.25 7.26
CA GLY A 99 -12.27 4.89 6.72
C GLY A 99 -12.24 6.41 6.93
N SER A 100 -13.40 7.04 7.04
CA SER A 100 -13.53 8.49 7.29
C SER A 100 -13.65 8.87 8.77
N TYR A 101 -13.49 7.93 9.71
CA TYR A 101 -13.74 8.12 11.15
C TYR A 101 -13.07 9.36 11.76
N LEU A 102 -11.88 9.73 11.28
CA LEU A 102 -11.13 10.89 11.77
C LEU A 102 -11.55 12.23 11.13
N ARG A 103 -12.43 12.20 10.13
CA ARG A 103 -12.88 13.36 9.35
C ARG A 103 -14.17 13.94 9.93
N LYS A 104 -14.42 15.24 9.67
CA LYS A 104 -15.62 15.95 10.12
C LYS A 104 -16.41 16.59 8.96
N ASP A 105 -15.85 16.57 7.76
CA ASP A 105 -16.34 17.22 6.54
C ASP A 105 -17.42 16.35 5.85
N LYS A 106 -18.61 16.28 6.41
CA LYS A 106 -19.70 15.38 5.98
C LYS A 106 -20.00 15.43 4.47
N VAL A 107 -19.97 16.62 3.88
CA VAL A 107 -20.24 16.79 2.44
C VAL A 107 -19.17 16.06 1.61
N LYS A 108 -17.90 16.33 1.88
CA LYS A 108 -16.79 15.67 1.17
C LYS A 108 -16.71 14.17 1.45
N ILE A 109 -17.10 13.72 2.66
CA ILE A 109 -17.20 12.27 2.96
C ILE A 109 -18.24 11.62 2.05
N HIS A 110 -19.37 12.28 1.80
CA HIS A 110 -20.39 11.75 0.91
C HIS A 110 -19.90 11.72 -0.55
N GLU A 111 -19.26 12.78 -1.01
CA GLU A 111 -18.62 12.84 -2.35
C GLU A 111 -17.58 11.73 -2.52
N ASP A 112 -16.71 11.52 -1.54
CA ASP A 112 -15.68 10.47 -1.57
C ASP A 112 -16.29 9.06 -1.53
N LEU A 113 -17.45 8.88 -0.88
CA LEU A 113 -18.18 7.62 -0.90
C LEU A 113 -18.72 7.32 -2.31
N GLU A 114 -19.33 8.31 -2.98
CA GLU A 114 -19.82 8.13 -4.36
C GLU A 114 -18.67 7.93 -5.35
N ASN A 115 -17.54 8.63 -5.18
CA ASN A 115 -16.33 8.41 -5.97
C ASN A 115 -15.77 7.00 -5.76
N THR A 116 -15.80 6.51 -4.51
CA THR A 116 -15.40 5.14 -4.18
C THR A 116 -16.34 4.12 -4.84
N TYR A 117 -17.63 4.35 -4.85
CA TYR A 117 -18.60 3.50 -5.55
C TYR A 117 -18.43 3.53 -7.08
N THR A 118 -18.03 4.67 -7.64
CA THR A 118 -17.69 4.78 -9.06
C THR A 118 -16.46 3.92 -9.41
N LEU A 119 -15.45 3.92 -8.55
CA LEU A 119 -14.26 3.10 -8.71
C LEU A 119 -14.53 1.60 -8.45
N PHE A 120 -15.48 1.29 -7.56
CA PHE A 120 -15.86 -0.06 -7.17
C PHE A 120 -17.38 -0.30 -7.31
N PRO A 121 -17.94 -0.42 -8.54
CA PRO A 121 -19.38 -0.54 -8.75
C PRO A 121 -20.00 -1.74 -8.00
N ARG A 122 -19.26 -2.85 -7.87
CA ARG A 122 -19.70 -4.03 -7.12
C ARG A 122 -19.93 -3.76 -5.64
N LEU A 123 -19.18 -2.84 -5.05
CA LEU A 123 -19.42 -2.44 -3.66
C LEU A 123 -20.70 -1.63 -3.52
N LYS A 124 -21.07 -0.82 -4.52
CA LYS A 124 -22.33 -0.08 -4.54
C LYS A 124 -23.53 -1.04 -4.63
N GLU A 125 -23.48 -2.01 -5.53
CA GLU A 125 -24.51 -3.03 -5.68
C GLU A 125 -24.78 -3.77 -4.36
N ARG A 126 -23.76 -3.90 -3.53
CA ARG A 126 -23.74 -4.68 -2.28
C ARG A 126 -23.62 -3.82 -1.03
N GLU A 127 -23.96 -2.54 -1.10
CA GLU A 127 -23.69 -1.57 -0.02
C GLU A 127 -24.26 -1.97 1.34
N LYS A 128 -25.43 -2.67 1.35
CA LYS A 128 -26.09 -3.17 2.55
C LYS A 128 -25.67 -4.57 2.97
N GLN A 129 -24.90 -5.28 2.13
CA GLN A 129 -24.46 -6.64 2.42
C GLN A 129 -23.41 -6.65 3.54
N ILE A 130 -23.46 -7.67 4.40
CA ILE A 130 -22.46 -7.90 5.46
C ILE A 130 -21.12 -8.25 4.81
N ALA A 131 -20.08 -7.50 5.15
CA ALA A 131 -18.78 -7.55 4.47
C ALA A 131 -18.09 -8.92 4.58
N GLY A 132 -18.29 -9.65 5.67
CA GLY A 132 -17.75 -11.00 5.85
C GLY A 132 -18.27 -12.01 4.83
N THR A 133 -19.40 -11.74 4.15
CA THR A 133 -19.99 -12.64 3.14
C THR A 133 -19.53 -12.33 1.71
N LEU A 134 -18.69 -11.32 1.52
CA LEU A 134 -18.10 -10.98 0.24
C LEU A 134 -17.05 -12.00 -0.19
N SER A 135 -16.84 -12.14 -1.50
CA SER A 135 -15.69 -12.87 -2.04
C SER A 135 -14.37 -12.22 -1.64
N GLY A 136 -13.28 -12.99 -1.66
CA GLY A 136 -11.95 -12.45 -1.31
C GLY A 136 -11.52 -11.24 -2.13
N GLY A 137 -11.86 -11.18 -3.42
CA GLY A 137 -11.58 -10.02 -4.25
C GLY A 137 -12.43 -8.81 -3.90
N GLU A 138 -13.72 -9.00 -3.61
CA GLU A 138 -14.59 -7.90 -3.14
C GLU A 138 -14.15 -7.37 -1.78
N GLN A 139 -13.69 -8.24 -0.88
CA GLN A 139 -13.10 -7.82 0.40
C GLN A 139 -11.83 -6.99 0.20
N GLN A 140 -10.99 -7.34 -0.79
CA GLN A 140 -9.80 -6.55 -1.12
C GLN A 140 -10.17 -5.17 -1.68
N MET A 141 -11.16 -5.11 -2.58
CA MET A 141 -11.70 -3.84 -3.08
C MET A 141 -12.28 -3.00 -1.94
N LEU A 142 -12.99 -3.62 -1.00
CA LEU A 142 -13.53 -2.94 0.18
C LEU A 142 -12.42 -2.38 1.07
N ALA A 143 -11.33 -3.13 1.30
CA ALA A 143 -10.19 -2.66 2.07
C ALA A 143 -9.51 -1.44 1.42
N ILE A 144 -9.33 -1.46 0.08
CA ILE A 144 -8.79 -0.34 -0.69
C ILE A 144 -9.75 0.86 -0.63
N GLY A 145 -11.03 0.64 -0.89
CA GLY A 145 -12.06 1.68 -0.83
C GLY A 145 -12.12 2.35 0.55
N ARG A 146 -12.07 1.56 1.63
CA ARG A 146 -12.01 2.09 2.99
C ARG A 146 -10.78 2.95 3.22
N GLY A 147 -9.63 2.57 2.69
CA GLY A 147 -8.40 3.36 2.76
C GLY A 147 -8.55 4.73 2.05
N LEU A 148 -9.25 4.77 0.91
CA LEU A 148 -9.53 6.00 0.15
C LEU A 148 -10.45 6.96 0.92
N MET A 149 -11.37 6.46 1.73
CA MET A 149 -12.30 7.27 2.52
C MET A 149 -11.61 8.18 3.55
N SER A 150 -10.35 7.92 3.91
CA SER A 150 -9.56 8.85 4.72
C SER A 150 -9.09 10.09 3.94
N SER A 151 -9.37 10.17 2.63
CA SER A 151 -8.91 11.20 1.68
C SER A 151 -7.38 11.37 1.69
N PRO A 152 -6.62 10.29 1.46
CA PRO A 152 -5.16 10.33 1.58
C PRO A 152 -4.51 11.05 0.42
N GLU A 153 -3.30 11.61 0.66
CA GLU A 153 -2.37 12.05 -0.38
C GLU A 153 -1.46 10.91 -0.85
N ILE A 154 -1.07 10.03 0.09
CA ILE A 154 -0.29 8.82 -0.20
C ILE A 154 -0.93 7.58 0.40
N ILE A 155 -0.93 6.49 -0.36
CA ILE A 155 -1.47 5.20 0.03
C ILE A 155 -0.35 4.17 0.07
N LEU A 156 -0.21 3.51 1.21
CA LEU A 156 0.69 2.38 1.42
C LEU A 156 -0.11 1.09 1.22
N LEU A 157 0.28 0.26 0.26
CA LEU A 157 -0.39 -1.00 -0.09
C LEU A 157 0.55 -2.18 0.21
N ASP A 158 0.13 -3.06 1.11
CA ASP A 158 0.90 -4.24 1.50
C ASP A 158 0.32 -5.50 0.85
N GLU A 159 1.00 -6.02 -0.15
CA GLU A 159 0.67 -7.21 -0.93
C GLU A 159 -0.82 -7.30 -1.35
N PRO A 160 -1.37 -6.27 -2.02
CA PRO A 160 -2.80 -6.19 -2.33
C PRO A 160 -3.29 -7.31 -3.26
N SER A 161 -2.39 -7.99 -3.96
CA SER A 161 -2.74 -9.09 -4.86
C SER A 161 -2.65 -10.49 -4.23
N LEU A 162 -2.18 -10.60 -2.99
CA LEU A 162 -1.93 -11.89 -2.35
C LEU A 162 -3.22 -12.71 -2.18
N GLY A 163 -3.17 -13.98 -2.59
CA GLY A 163 -4.28 -14.92 -2.45
C GLY A 163 -5.49 -14.62 -3.34
N LEU A 164 -5.33 -13.81 -4.39
CA LEU A 164 -6.38 -13.53 -5.36
C LEU A 164 -6.23 -14.41 -6.62
N ALA A 165 -7.36 -14.74 -7.22
CA ALA A 165 -7.40 -15.38 -8.53
C ALA A 165 -6.78 -14.46 -9.62
N PRO A 166 -6.14 -15.00 -10.69
CA PRO A 166 -5.41 -14.21 -11.68
C PRO A 166 -6.20 -13.06 -12.31
N LEU A 167 -7.50 -13.25 -12.54
CA LEU A 167 -8.37 -12.20 -13.07
C LEU A 167 -8.52 -11.03 -12.08
N LEU A 168 -8.68 -11.34 -10.79
CA LEU A 168 -8.82 -10.33 -9.73
C LEU A 168 -7.50 -9.60 -9.46
N VAL A 169 -6.36 -10.28 -9.61
CA VAL A 169 -5.02 -9.64 -9.56
C VAL A 169 -4.97 -8.53 -10.60
N LYS A 170 -5.34 -8.82 -11.86
CA LYS A 170 -5.36 -7.79 -12.91
C LYS A 170 -6.26 -6.60 -12.50
N THR A 171 -7.48 -6.89 -12.05
CA THR A 171 -8.43 -5.84 -11.62
C THR A 171 -7.85 -4.95 -10.52
N VAL A 172 -7.18 -5.53 -9.51
CA VAL A 172 -6.56 -4.75 -8.42
C VAL A 172 -5.46 -3.83 -8.96
N PHE A 173 -4.61 -4.30 -9.88
CA PHE A 173 -3.56 -3.47 -10.47
C PHE A 173 -4.13 -2.37 -11.38
N ASP A 174 -5.20 -2.66 -12.13
CA ASP A 174 -5.91 -1.65 -12.93
C ASP A 174 -6.49 -0.55 -12.01
N ILE A 175 -7.10 -0.91 -10.88
CA ILE A 175 -7.60 0.02 -9.86
C ILE A 175 -6.46 0.85 -9.26
N ILE A 176 -5.31 0.26 -8.93
CA ILE A 176 -4.15 1.00 -8.40
C ILE A 176 -3.69 2.06 -9.42
N ALA A 177 -3.66 1.71 -10.71
CA ALA A 177 -3.34 2.67 -11.77
C ALA A 177 -4.40 3.79 -11.90
N ASP A 178 -5.67 3.48 -11.71
CA ASP A 178 -6.74 4.50 -11.73
C ASP A 178 -6.68 5.42 -10.50
N ILE A 179 -6.36 4.91 -9.33
CA ILE A 179 -6.11 5.72 -8.12
C ILE A 179 -4.96 6.72 -8.36
N ARG A 180 -3.89 6.31 -9.06
CA ARG A 180 -2.83 7.24 -9.47
C ARG A 180 -3.36 8.35 -10.38
N LYS A 181 -4.20 8.01 -11.39
CA LYS A 181 -4.80 9.00 -12.30
C LYS A 181 -5.66 10.04 -11.55
N MET A 182 -6.19 9.67 -10.38
CA MET A 182 -6.88 10.61 -9.48
C MET A 182 -5.90 11.55 -8.72
N GLY A 183 -4.61 11.53 -9.05
CA GLY A 183 -3.58 12.38 -8.44
C GLY A 183 -3.00 11.84 -7.12
N LYS A 184 -3.29 10.59 -6.76
CA LYS A 184 -2.75 9.98 -5.53
C LYS A 184 -1.32 9.47 -5.74
N THR A 185 -0.54 9.48 -4.67
CA THR A 185 0.79 8.86 -4.59
C THR A 185 0.64 7.46 -3.99
N LEU A 186 1.41 6.49 -4.47
CA LEU A 186 1.32 5.12 -3.99
C LEU A 186 2.69 4.54 -3.68
N LEU A 187 2.80 3.92 -2.52
CA LEU A 187 3.91 3.03 -2.16
C LEU A 187 3.37 1.60 -2.08
N LEU A 188 3.74 0.78 -3.05
CA LEU A 188 3.26 -0.58 -3.23
C LEU A 188 4.34 -1.57 -2.80
N VAL A 189 4.01 -2.45 -1.89
CA VAL A 189 4.83 -3.62 -1.56
C VAL A 189 4.19 -4.85 -2.18
N GLU A 190 4.96 -5.62 -2.94
CA GLU A 190 4.47 -6.79 -3.65
C GLU A 190 5.52 -7.90 -3.77
N GLN A 191 5.03 -9.15 -3.75
CA GLN A 191 5.81 -10.32 -4.13
C GLN A 191 5.74 -10.54 -5.65
N ASN A 192 4.62 -10.20 -6.28
CA ASN A 192 4.44 -10.29 -7.73
C ASN A 192 5.18 -9.15 -8.44
N ALA A 193 6.50 -9.28 -8.52
CA ALA A 193 7.38 -8.26 -9.09
C ALA A 193 6.99 -7.88 -10.53
N TYR A 194 6.58 -8.85 -11.36
CA TYR A 194 6.19 -8.59 -12.74
C TYR A 194 5.02 -7.58 -12.81
N LYS A 195 3.97 -7.82 -12.04
CA LYS A 195 2.80 -6.95 -12.01
C LYS A 195 3.13 -5.60 -11.38
N ALA A 196 3.85 -5.59 -10.25
CA ALA A 196 4.24 -4.36 -9.58
C ALA A 196 5.07 -3.44 -10.49
N LEU A 197 6.10 -3.98 -11.15
CA LEU A 197 6.95 -3.24 -12.08
C LEU A 197 6.20 -2.74 -13.32
N SER A 198 5.12 -3.43 -13.75
CA SER A 198 4.35 -3.03 -14.93
C SER A 198 3.57 -1.72 -14.76
N ILE A 199 3.30 -1.30 -13.52
CA ILE A 199 2.54 -0.08 -13.22
C ILE A 199 3.35 0.98 -12.46
N ALA A 200 4.52 0.61 -11.92
CA ALA A 200 5.36 1.50 -11.14
C ALA A 200 6.22 2.42 -12.02
N ASP A 201 6.53 3.61 -11.50
CA ASP A 201 7.50 4.53 -12.07
C ASP A 201 8.91 4.18 -11.63
N ARG A 202 9.08 3.89 -10.32
CA ARG A 202 10.34 3.55 -9.69
C ARG A 202 10.18 2.31 -8.81
N ALA A 203 11.28 1.61 -8.62
CA ALA A 203 11.29 0.41 -7.79
C ALA A 203 12.53 0.34 -6.91
N TYR A 204 12.35 -0.28 -5.75
CA TYR A 204 13.38 -0.71 -4.83
C TYR A 204 13.34 -2.23 -4.68
N VAL A 205 14.51 -2.85 -4.63
CA VAL A 205 14.63 -4.28 -4.32
C VAL A 205 15.10 -4.40 -2.88
N LEU A 206 14.26 -5.02 -2.05
CA LEU A 206 14.55 -5.24 -0.63
C LEU A 206 14.92 -6.70 -0.40
N GLU A 207 16.12 -6.94 0.11
CA GLU A 207 16.63 -8.28 0.42
C GLU A 207 17.26 -8.28 1.81
N GLN A 208 16.85 -9.20 2.66
CA GLN A 208 17.37 -9.36 4.03
C GLN A 208 17.47 -8.05 4.82
N GLY A 209 16.45 -7.19 4.68
CA GLY A 209 16.35 -5.91 5.37
C GLY A 209 17.20 -4.78 4.78
N LYS A 210 17.75 -4.92 3.58
CA LYS A 210 18.54 -3.88 2.89
C LYS A 210 18.02 -3.62 1.49
N ILE A 211 18.10 -2.38 1.03
CA ILE A 211 17.91 -2.05 -0.39
C ILE A 211 19.17 -2.49 -1.15
N THR A 212 19.00 -3.40 -2.09
CA THR A 212 20.09 -3.94 -2.92
C THR A 212 20.15 -3.32 -4.32
N LEU A 213 18.99 -2.86 -4.82
CA LEU A 213 18.87 -2.14 -6.10
C LEU A 213 17.79 -1.08 -6.00
N GLU A 214 17.97 0.01 -6.72
CA GLU A 214 16.96 1.06 -6.93
C GLU A 214 17.07 1.62 -8.35
N GLY A 215 15.98 2.13 -8.89
CA GLY A 215 15.96 2.74 -10.21
C GLY A 215 14.54 2.88 -10.75
N SER A 216 14.44 3.27 -12.03
CA SER A 216 13.15 3.22 -12.72
C SER A 216 12.64 1.78 -12.82
N ALA A 217 11.32 1.60 -12.80
CA ALA A 217 10.73 0.27 -12.94
C ALA A 217 11.19 -0.44 -14.23
N LYS A 218 11.44 0.34 -15.30
CA LYS A 218 11.96 -0.16 -16.57
C LYS A 218 13.38 -0.70 -16.43
N GLU A 219 14.28 0.01 -15.76
CA GLU A 219 15.65 -0.44 -15.52
C GLU A 219 15.69 -1.69 -14.63
N ILE A 220 14.92 -1.68 -13.54
CA ILE A 220 14.83 -2.83 -12.63
C ILE A 220 14.26 -4.06 -13.37
N SER A 221 13.22 -3.91 -14.20
CA SER A 221 12.64 -5.02 -14.97
C SER A 221 13.58 -5.57 -16.05
N ALA A 222 14.50 -4.76 -16.55
CA ALA A 222 15.51 -5.17 -17.53
C ALA A 222 16.74 -5.86 -16.89
N ASN A 223 16.94 -5.72 -15.58
CA ASN A 223 18.08 -6.27 -14.87
C ASN A 223 18.07 -7.82 -14.91
N PRO A 224 19.13 -8.49 -15.40
CA PRO A 224 19.17 -9.96 -15.53
C PRO A 224 18.94 -10.68 -14.19
N LYS A 225 19.51 -10.19 -13.09
CA LYS A 225 19.35 -10.80 -11.76
C LYS A 225 17.89 -10.73 -11.28
N ILE A 226 17.21 -9.62 -11.55
CA ILE A 226 15.79 -9.47 -11.20
C ILE A 226 14.90 -10.36 -12.06
N ARG A 227 15.23 -10.48 -13.36
CA ARG A 227 14.51 -11.38 -14.27
C ARG A 227 14.62 -12.82 -13.83
N GLU A 228 15.81 -13.27 -13.45
CA GLU A 228 16.04 -14.63 -12.98
C GLU A 228 15.36 -14.90 -11.63
N ALA A 229 15.51 -13.98 -10.63
CA ALA A 229 15.04 -14.17 -9.27
C ALA A 229 13.51 -13.98 -9.11
N TYR A 230 12.90 -13.03 -9.85
CA TYR A 230 11.54 -12.56 -9.58
C TYR A 230 10.59 -12.60 -10.78
N LEU A 231 11.08 -12.61 -12.03
CA LEU A 231 10.21 -12.53 -13.21
C LEU A 231 10.07 -13.87 -13.96
N GLY A 232 10.82 -14.88 -13.55
CA GLY A 232 10.87 -16.17 -14.23
C GLY A 232 11.67 -16.08 -15.55
N SER A 233 12.60 -16.98 -15.78
CA SER A 233 13.22 -17.15 -17.10
C SER A 233 12.12 -17.54 -18.09
N LYS A 234 11.91 -16.76 -19.13
CA LYS A 234 11.19 -17.26 -20.32
C LYS A 234 11.96 -18.48 -20.81
N LYS A 235 11.38 -19.68 -20.59
CA LYS A 235 11.73 -20.81 -21.43
C LYS A 235 11.17 -20.59 -22.83
#